data_443a5bd77c2b8531db7c261c545b06a2
#
_entry.id   443a5bd77c2b8531db7c261c545b06a2
#
_cell.length_a   1.000
_cell.length_b   1.000
_cell.length_c   1.000
_cell.angle_alpha   90.00
_cell.angle_beta   90.00
_cell.angle_gamma   90.00
#
_symmetry.space_group_name_H-M   'P 1'
#
loop_
_entity.id
_entity.type
_entity.pdbx_description
1 polymer ?
#
loop_
_entity_poly.entity_id
_entity_poly.type
_entity_poly.pdbx_seq_one_letter_code
_entity_poly.pdbx_strand_id
1 'polypeptide(L)'
;MAKTILIVDDSKSVRAVIGTTLKMGGYTTMTAEDGKQALDMLAAQDKAMVDLIITDVNMPNMDGVTFIKELKKLAQYAGIPICVLTTETEQGKLEAEMHSLKDAWITKPVQPAHVLNIVGELLAD
;
A
#
# COMPACT_ATOMS: atom_id res chain seq x y z
N MET A 1 0.10 -10.17 -18.14
CA MET A 1 1.28 -9.58 -17.53
C MET A 1 1.08 -9.49 -16.03
N ALA A 2 2.16 -9.63 -15.28
CA ALA A 2 2.08 -9.56 -13.81
C ALA A 2 1.73 -8.12 -13.37
N LYS A 3 0.84 -8.02 -12.38
CA LYS A 3 0.54 -6.74 -11.76
C LYS A 3 1.67 -6.37 -10.80
N THR A 4 1.96 -5.09 -10.70
CA THR A 4 3.02 -4.56 -9.82
C THR A 4 2.41 -3.92 -8.59
N ILE A 5 2.91 -4.28 -7.42
CA ILE A 5 2.42 -3.80 -6.13
C ILE A 5 3.54 -3.10 -5.39
N LEU A 6 3.27 -1.89 -4.91
CA LEU A 6 4.20 -1.16 -4.07
C LEU A 6 3.86 -1.40 -2.60
N ILE A 7 4.87 -1.78 -1.83
CA ILE A 7 4.76 -2.01 -0.39
C ILE A 7 5.49 -0.89 0.33
N VAL A 8 4.77 -0.11 1.13
CA VAL A 8 5.33 1.02 1.88
C VAL A 8 5.20 0.73 3.38
N ASP A 9 6.33 0.47 4.02
CA ASP A 9 6.37 0.17 5.45
C ASP A 9 7.80 0.43 5.94
N ASP A 10 7.95 1.00 7.13
CA ASP A 10 9.28 1.27 7.70
C ASP A 10 9.92 0.01 8.29
N SER A 11 9.17 -1.06 8.46
CA SER A 11 9.69 -2.33 8.95
C SER A 11 10.21 -3.20 7.81
N LYS A 12 11.50 -3.49 7.84
CA LYS A 12 12.13 -4.37 6.86
C LYS A 12 11.50 -5.76 6.88
N SER A 13 11.17 -6.26 8.08
CA SER A 13 10.54 -7.58 8.24
C SER A 13 9.18 -7.64 7.58
N VAL A 14 8.36 -6.62 7.77
CA VAL A 14 7.01 -6.56 7.17
C VAL A 14 7.13 -6.49 5.64
N ARG A 15 8.03 -5.65 5.12
CA ARG A 15 8.25 -5.58 3.67
C ARG A 15 8.67 -6.93 3.09
N ALA A 16 9.55 -7.64 3.80
CA ALA A 16 10.02 -8.95 3.36
C ALA A 16 8.90 -10.00 3.33
N VAL A 17 8.09 -10.06 4.38
CA VAL A 17 6.98 -11.01 4.46
C VAL A 17 5.95 -10.77 3.37
N ILE A 18 5.52 -9.52 3.23
CA ILE A 18 4.52 -9.17 2.21
C ILE A 18 5.10 -9.37 0.81
N GLY A 19 6.34 -8.95 0.59
CA GLY A 19 6.99 -9.09 -0.71
C GLY A 19 7.11 -10.54 -1.15
N THR A 20 7.55 -11.42 -0.26
CA THR A 20 7.67 -12.84 -0.55
C THR A 20 6.29 -13.44 -0.85
N THR A 21 5.28 -13.11 -0.04
CA THR A 21 3.92 -13.58 -0.22
C THR A 21 3.37 -13.19 -1.60
N LEU A 22 3.55 -11.95 -1.99
CA LEU A 22 3.04 -11.45 -3.27
C LEU A 22 3.76 -12.08 -4.46
N LYS A 23 5.08 -12.26 -4.35
CA LYS A 23 5.84 -12.93 -5.42
C LYS A 23 5.38 -14.37 -5.60
N MET A 24 5.07 -15.07 -4.52
CA MET A 24 4.53 -16.42 -4.59
C MET A 24 3.16 -16.44 -5.27
N GLY A 25 2.41 -15.35 -5.16
CA GLY A 25 1.12 -15.20 -5.84
C GLY A 25 1.22 -14.76 -7.29
N GLY A 26 2.43 -14.56 -7.81
CA GLY A 26 2.64 -14.17 -9.20
C GLY A 26 2.72 -12.68 -9.46
N TYR A 27 2.80 -11.87 -8.41
CA TYR A 27 2.89 -10.41 -8.53
C TYR A 27 4.33 -9.92 -8.57
N THR A 28 4.55 -8.78 -9.23
CA THR A 28 5.82 -8.06 -9.17
C THR A 28 5.73 -7.06 -8.02
N THR A 29 6.81 -6.89 -7.27
CA THR A 29 6.81 -6.02 -6.10
C THR A 29 7.86 -4.91 -6.18
N MET A 30 7.51 -3.76 -5.61
CA MET A 30 8.43 -2.66 -5.35
C MET A 30 8.27 -2.30 -3.89
N THR A 31 9.29 -1.73 -3.27
CA THR A 31 9.24 -1.38 -1.85
C THR A 31 9.71 0.04 -1.59
N ALA A 32 9.19 0.63 -0.53
CA ALA A 32 9.63 1.92 -0.02
C ALA A 32 9.59 1.88 1.50
N GLU A 33 10.48 2.63 2.15
CA GLU A 33 10.60 2.64 3.60
C GLU A 33 9.66 3.61 4.29
N ASP A 34 9.17 4.62 3.58
CA ASP A 34 8.23 5.59 4.11
C ASP A 34 7.46 6.26 2.97
N GLY A 35 6.48 7.09 3.35
CA GLY A 35 5.63 7.76 2.38
C GLY A 35 6.36 8.73 1.48
N LYS A 36 7.38 9.41 2.01
CA LYS A 36 8.14 10.38 1.21
C LYS A 36 8.94 9.67 0.13
N GLN A 37 9.63 8.59 0.46
CA GLN A 37 10.38 7.80 -0.51
C GLN A 37 9.44 7.27 -1.60
N ALA A 38 8.29 6.72 -1.19
CA ALA A 38 7.30 6.20 -2.11
C ALA A 38 6.78 7.29 -3.05
N LEU A 39 6.43 8.44 -2.50
CA LEU A 39 5.90 9.54 -3.29
C LEU A 39 6.92 10.06 -4.30
N ASP A 40 8.18 10.21 -3.87
CA ASP A 40 9.25 10.66 -4.75
C ASP A 40 9.46 9.67 -5.91
N MET A 41 9.43 8.38 -5.63
CA MET A 41 9.54 7.34 -6.65
C MET A 41 8.41 7.44 -7.68
N LEU A 42 7.18 7.58 -7.19
CA LEU A 42 6.00 7.55 -8.04
C LEU A 42 5.79 8.86 -8.81
N ALA A 43 6.09 9.99 -8.18
CA ALA A 43 5.92 11.31 -8.80
C ALA A 43 6.90 11.54 -9.95
N ALA A 44 8.02 10.82 -9.99
CA ALA A 44 9.02 10.95 -11.05
C ALA A 44 8.57 10.35 -12.38
N GLN A 45 7.43 9.63 -12.38
CA GLN A 45 6.95 8.93 -13.57
C GLN A 45 5.67 9.57 -14.10
N ASP A 46 5.60 9.72 -15.42
CA ASP A 46 4.41 10.30 -16.08
C ASP A 46 3.23 9.33 -16.08
N LYS A 47 3.52 8.03 -16.08
CA LYS A 47 2.50 6.98 -16.07
C LYS A 47 2.59 6.18 -14.79
N ALA A 48 1.49 5.56 -14.39
CA ALA A 48 1.47 4.72 -13.20
C ALA A 48 2.46 3.56 -13.33
N MET A 49 3.35 3.43 -12.34
CA MET A 49 4.34 2.36 -12.26
C MET A 49 3.78 1.11 -11.59
N VAL A 50 2.73 1.30 -10.79
CA VAL A 50 2.17 0.24 -9.95
C VAL A 50 0.67 0.15 -10.12
N ASP A 51 0.13 -1.02 -9.86
CA ASP A 51 -1.29 -1.32 -10.02
C ASP A 51 -2.03 -1.29 -8.69
N LEU A 52 -1.32 -1.37 -7.57
CA LEU A 52 -1.88 -1.36 -6.23
C LEU A 52 -0.81 -0.92 -5.24
N ILE A 53 -1.24 -0.26 -4.18
CA ILE A 53 -0.33 0.18 -3.12
C ILE A 53 -0.80 -0.40 -1.78
N ILE A 54 0.14 -1.00 -1.04
CA ILE A 54 -0.08 -1.44 0.33
C ILE A 54 0.80 -0.54 1.19
N THR A 55 0.20 0.23 2.10
CA THR A 55 0.95 1.17 2.91
C THR A 55 0.63 1.05 4.40
N ASP A 56 1.68 1.16 5.22
CA ASP A 56 1.54 1.32 6.67
C ASP A 56 1.03 2.74 6.96
N VAL A 57 0.54 2.96 8.16
CA VAL A 57 0.04 4.25 8.62
C VAL A 57 1.14 5.03 9.33
N ASN A 58 1.78 4.42 10.32
CA ASN A 58 2.80 5.09 11.13
C ASN A 58 4.20 4.89 10.56
N MET A 59 4.72 5.93 9.92
CA MET A 59 6.05 5.89 9.30
C MET A 59 6.77 7.21 9.56
N PRO A 60 8.13 7.19 9.60
CA PRO A 60 8.88 8.45 9.71
C PRO A 60 8.76 9.27 8.41
N ASN A 61 9.10 10.54 8.49
CA ASN A 61 9.15 11.50 7.39
C ASN A 61 7.79 11.84 6.79
N MET A 62 6.95 10.86 6.50
CA MET A 62 5.59 11.09 5.99
C MET A 62 4.73 9.88 6.35
N ASP A 63 3.68 10.09 7.13
CA ASP A 63 2.77 9.01 7.51
C ASP A 63 1.89 8.56 6.35
N GLY A 64 1.20 7.43 6.54
CA GLY A 64 0.39 6.83 5.47
C GLY A 64 -0.78 7.69 5.03
N VAL A 65 -1.42 8.41 5.96
CA VAL A 65 -2.55 9.27 5.62
C VAL A 65 -2.10 10.40 4.71
N THR A 66 -1.02 11.08 5.08
CA THR A 66 -0.44 12.17 4.30
C THR A 66 0.04 11.66 2.94
N PHE A 67 0.70 10.51 2.93
CA PHE A 67 1.16 9.89 1.70
C PHE A 67 0.00 9.65 0.72
N ILE A 68 -1.10 9.05 1.19
CA ILE A 68 -2.26 8.78 0.34
C ILE A 68 -2.88 10.07 -0.19
N LYS A 69 -3.01 11.09 0.65
CA LYS A 69 -3.55 12.39 0.24
C LYS A 69 -2.71 13.03 -0.85
N GLU A 70 -1.38 13.01 -0.70
CA GLU A 70 -0.47 13.56 -1.70
C GLU A 70 -0.49 12.73 -2.98
N LEU A 71 -0.56 11.40 -2.85
CA LEU A 71 -0.61 10.50 -3.99
C LEU A 71 -1.86 10.75 -4.85
N LYS A 72 -3.01 10.95 -4.20
CA LYS A 72 -4.27 11.18 -4.91
C LYS A 72 -4.29 12.48 -5.71
N LYS A 73 -3.38 13.39 -5.44
CA LYS A 73 -3.21 14.61 -6.23
C LYS A 73 -2.52 14.35 -7.56
N LEU A 74 -1.81 13.22 -7.69
CA LEU A 74 -1.16 12.83 -8.92
C LEU A 74 -2.16 12.12 -9.83
N ALA A 75 -2.45 12.70 -10.99
CA ALA A 75 -3.49 12.21 -11.90
C ALA A 75 -3.31 10.72 -12.24
N GLN A 76 -2.06 10.27 -12.47
CA GLN A 76 -1.78 8.89 -12.84
C GLN A 76 -2.07 7.87 -11.72
N TYR A 77 -2.21 8.34 -10.47
CA TYR A 77 -2.46 7.46 -9.32
C TYR A 77 -3.81 7.70 -8.64
N ALA A 78 -4.61 8.64 -9.13
CA ALA A 78 -5.86 9.01 -8.50
C ALA A 78 -6.84 7.82 -8.36
N GLY A 79 -6.80 6.88 -9.30
CA GLY A 79 -7.67 5.69 -9.29
C GLY A 79 -7.01 4.41 -8.83
N ILE A 80 -5.77 4.45 -8.36
CA ILE A 80 -5.04 3.24 -7.93
C ILE A 80 -5.65 2.71 -6.62
N PRO A 81 -5.92 1.40 -6.51
CA PRO A 81 -6.41 0.83 -5.26
C PRO A 81 -5.37 0.95 -4.14
N ILE A 82 -5.84 1.32 -2.96
CA ILE A 82 -4.99 1.50 -1.77
C ILE A 82 -5.44 0.53 -0.69
N CYS A 83 -4.50 -0.26 -0.19
CA CYS A 83 -4.71 -1.15 0.95
C CYS A 83 -3.86 -0.64 2.12
N VAL A 84 -4.47 -0.47 3.29
CA VAL A 84 -3.78 0.09 4.46
C VAL A 84 -3.49 -1.00 5.47
N LEU A 85 -2.22 -1.05 5.92
CA LEU A 85 -1.77 -1.94 7.00
C LEU A 85 -1.97 -1.21 8.32
N THR A 86 -2.66 -1.83 9.26
CA THR A 86 -2.97 -1.15 10.52
C THR A 86 -3.17 -2.15 11.64
N THR A 87 -3.00 -1.70 12.88
CA THR A 87 -3.42 -2.46 14.06
C THR A 87 -4.90 -2.16 14.30
N GLU A 88 -5.58 -2.99 15.09
CA GLU A 88 -6.98 -2.74 15.44
C GLU A 88 -7.17 -1.38 16.11
N THR A 89 -6.23 -1.00 16.98
CA THR A 89 -6.28 0.29 17.67
C THR A 89 -6.15 1.45 16.68
N GLU A 90 -5.20 1.36 15.76
CA GLU A 90 -5.00 2.38 14.74
C GLU A 90 -6.22 2.49 13.83
N GLN A 91 -6.81 1.36 13.46
CA GLN A 91 -7.99 1.33 12.60
C GLN A 91 -9.14 2.09 13.23
N GLY A 92 -9.41 1.86 14.52
CA GLY A 92 -10.47 2.56 15.23
C GLY A 92 -10.28 4.07 15.28
N LYS A 93 -9.04 4.54 15.42
CA LYS A 93 -8.72 5.96 15.46
C LYS A 93 -8.79 6.64 14.09
N LEU A 94 -8.43 5.91 13.05
CA LEU A 94 -8.23 6.49 11.72
C LEU A 94 -9.36 6.22 10.74
N GLU A 95 -10.33 5.40 11.11
CA GLU A 95 -11.37 4.97 10.19
C GLU A 95 -12.10 6.13 9.52
N ALA A 96 -12.51 7.12 10.29
CA ALA A 96 -13.21 8.28 9.75
C ALA A 96 -12.36 9.06 8.74
N GLU A 97 -11.05 9.24 9.06
CA GLU A 97 -10.13 9.97 8.20
C GLU A 97 -9.78 9.21 6.93
N MET A 98 -9.63 7.88 7.05
CA MET A 98 -9.19 7.03 5.95
C MET A 98 -10.34 6.44 5.13
N HIS A 99 -11.57 6.60 5.59
CA HIS A 99 -12.72 5.95 4.97
C HIS A 99 -12.83 6.20 3.46
N SER A 100 -12.59 7.43 3.03
CA SER A 100 -12.69 7.79 1.62
C SER A 100 -11.37 7.64 0.85
N LEU A 101 -10.28 7.36 1.56
CA LEU A 101 -8.94 7.30 0.95
C LEU A 101 -8.46 5.89 0.67
N LYS A 102 -8.98 4.91 1.39
CA LYS A 102 -8.54 3.52 1.27
C LYS A 102 -9.58 2.66 0.55
N ASP A 103 -9.12 1.56 -0.02
CA ASP A 103 -9.99 0.56 -0.63
C ASP A 103 -10.13 -0.68 0.25
N ALA A 104 -9.14 -0.96 1.09
CA ALA A 104 -9.17 -2.10 2.00
C ALA A 104 -8.23 -1.90 3.18
N TRP A 105 -8.46 -2.70 4.23
CA TRP A 105 -7.60 -2.77 5.41
C TRP A 105 -6.95 -4.15 5.48
N ILE A 106 -5.69 -4.20 5.90
CA ILE A 106 -5.05 -5.44 6.34
C ILE A 106 -4.60 -5.21 7.77
N THR A 107 -5.12 -6.00 8.70
CA THR A 107 -4.80 -5.86 10.12
C THR A 107 -3.51 -6.60 10.47
N LYS A 108 -2.63 -5.94 11.21
CA LYS A 108 -1.41 -6.58 11.73
C LYS A 108 -1.73 -7.45 12.93
N PRO A 109 -1.08 -8.60 13.11
CA PRO A 109 0.01 -9.14 12.32
C PRO A 109 -0.46 -9.65 10.95
N VAL A 110 0.40 -9.45 9.95
CA VAL A 110 0.07 -9.77 8.56
C VAL A 110 0.01 -11.28 8.36
N GLN A 111 -1.08 -11.75 7.75
CA GLN A 111 -1.25 -13.16 7.41
C GLN A 111 -1.21 -13.36 5.90
N PRO A 112 -0.30 -14.21 5.38
CA PRO A 112 -0.11 -14.35 3.94
C PRO A 112 -1.38 -14.64 3.13
N ALA A 113 -2.22 -15.56 3.60
CA ALA A 113 -3.45 -15.90 2.89
C ALA A 113 -4.40 -14.70 2.80
N HIS A 114 -4.46 -13.88 3.86
CA HIS A 114 -5.32 -12.70 3.89
C HIS A 114 -4.83 -11.65 2.89
N VAL A 115 -3.50 -11.44 2.82
CA VAL A 115 -2.89 -10.50 1.87
C VAL A 115 -3.26 -10.91 0.45
N LEU A 116 -3.08 -12.18 0.10
CA LEU A 116 -3.38 -12.66 -1.25
C LEU A 116 -4.86 -12.54 -1.60
N ASN A 117 -5.75 -12.78 -0.64
CA ASN A 117 -7.19 -12.64 -0.86
C ASN A 117 -7.57 -11.19 -1.15
N ILE A 118 -7.09 -10.26 -0.33
CA ILE A 118 -7.40 -8.82 -0.48
C ILE A 118 -6.84 -8.30 -1.81
N VAL A 119 -5.58 -8.62 -2.11
CA VAL A 119 -4.94 -8.17 -3.35
C VAL A 119 -5.67 -8.74 -4.56
N GLY A 120 -6.03 -10.01 -4.51
CA GLY A 120 -6.77 -10.65 -5.60
C GLY A 120 -8.11 -9.97 -5.86
N GLU A 121 -8.83 -9.60 -4.80
CA GLU A 121 -10.11 -8.90 -4.93
C GLU A 121 -9.92 -7.50 -5.53
N LEU A 122 -8.93 -6.75 -5.06
CA LEU A 122 -8.69 -5.39 -5.52
C LEU A 122 -8.19 -5.33 -6.96
N LEU A 123 -7.49 -6.34 -7.41
CA LEU A 123 -6.93 -6.40 -8.77
C LEU A 123 -7.75 -7.28 -9.73
N ALA A 124 -8.86 -7.82 -9.28
CA ALA A 124 -9.74 -8.61 -10.13
C ALA A 124 -10.35 -7.74 -11.23
N ASP A 125 -10.40 -8.29 -12.42
CA ASP A 125 -11.00 -7.60 -13.56
C ASP A 125 -12.52 -7.72 -13.54
#